data_ec87f1476638fbf3985909e8e6838af8
#
_entry.id   ec87f1476638fbf3985909e8e6838af8
#
_cell.length_a   1.000
_cell.length_b   1.000
_cell.length_c   1.000
_cell.angle_alpha   90.00
_cell.angle_beta   90.00
_cell.angle_gamma   90.00
#
_symmetry.space_group_name_H-M   'P 1'
#
loop_
_entity.id
_entity.type
_entity.pdbx_description
1 polymer ?
#
loop_
_entity_poly.entity_id
_entity_poly.type
_entity_poly.pdbx_seq_one_letter_code
_entity_poly.pdbx_strand_id
1 'polypeptide(L)'
;MKKKNGGKKLNVLLTIKKIGINGEGIGYYKKKITFVKGALPDEVIVCEIVEETPKYIIGKLVKVKEPSPHRVEIKKEYSESGAYGLAHVSYEKQLEYKRNILLDAFDKYYRIPKPDKLVLKTLASPTTEHYRNKNQFPLAVRNGRVIAGL
;
A
#
# COMPACT_ATOMS: atom_id res chain seq x y z
N MET A 1 -3.54 -25.31 -8.62
CA MET A 1 -4.41 -24.64 -9.62
C MET A 1 -5.45 -23.78 -8.89
N LYS A 2 -5.33 -22.44 -8.91
CA LYS A 2 -6.32 -21.54 -8.32
C LYS A 2 -7.48 -21.38 -9.31
N LYS A 3 -8.69 -21.77 -8.93
CA LYS A 3 -9.92 -21.54 -9.72
C LYS A 3 -10.10 -20.03 -9.90
N LYS A 4 -9.96 -19.52 -11.12
CA LYS A 4 -10.48 -18.21 -11.51
C LYS A 4 -12.01 -18.33 -11.51
N ASN A 5 -12.65 -17.84 -10.44
CA ASN A 5 -14.08 -17.64 -10.45
C ASN A 5 -14.40 -16.53 -11.45
N GLY A 6 -15.00 -16.88 -12.57
CA GLY A 6 -15.64 -15.97 -13.52
C GLY A 6 -16.93 -15.37 -12.95
N GLY A 7 -16.89 -14.82 -11.74
CA GLY A 7 -18.02 -14.19 -11.08
C GLY A 7 -18.09 -12.71 -11.42
N LYS A 8 -19.30 -12.16 -11.43
CA LYS A 8 -19.63 -10.75 -11.61
C LYS A 8 -18.72 -9.91 -10.74
N LYS A 9 -17.93 -8.99 -11.32
CA LYS A 9 -17.04 -8.08 -10.61
C LYS A 9 -17.83 -7.27 -9.60
N LEU A 10 -17.59 -7.51 -8.32
CA LEU A 10 -18.30 -6.82 -7.25
C LEU A 10 -17.53 -5.56 -6.86
N ASN A 11 -18.08 -4.41 -7.20
CA ASN A 11 -17.58 -3.12 -6.76
C ASN A 11 -18.30 -2.69 -5.47
N VAL A 12 -17.51 -2.29 -4.49
CA VAL A 12 -18.02 -1.85 -3.17
C VAL A 12 -17.45 -0.49 -2.80
N LEU A 13 -18.21 0.29 -2.05
CA LEU A 13 -17.72 1.52 -1.44
C LEU A 13 -17.03 1.16 -0.11
N LEU A 14 -15.85 1.72 0.11
CA LEU A 14 -15.02 1.41 1.26
C LEU A 14 -14.31 2.66 1.78
N THR A 15 -14.35 2.87 3.09
CA THR A 15 -13.52 3.87 3.77
C THR A 15 -12.25 3.21 4.27
N ILE A 16 -11.10 3.80 3.94
CA ILE A 16 -9.79 3.33 4.39
C ILE A 16 -9.48 3.92 5.77
N LYS A 17 -9.05 3.08 6.70
CA LYS A 17 -8.83 3.46 8.11
C LYS A 17 -7.36 3.62 8.46
N LYS A 18 -6.48 2.81 7.87
CA LYS A 18 -5.04 2.88 8.13
C LYS A 18 -4.21 2.29 6.99
N ILE A 19 -2.91 2.48 7.07
CA ILE A 19 -1.91 1.88 6.18
C ILE A 19 -1.47 0.52 6.76
N GLY A 20 -1.35 -0.48 5.90
CA GLY A 20 -0.77 -1.78 6.22
C GLY A 20 0.74 -1.81 6.08
N ILE A 21 1.35 -2.90 6.52
CA ILE A 21 2.82 -3.07 6.57
C ILE A 21 3.48 -3.01 5.17
N ASN A 22 2.76 -3.36 4.12
CA ASN A 22 3.27 -3.30 2.74
C ASN A 22 2.85 -2.01 2.01
N GLY A 23 2.29 -1.01 2.73
CA GLY A 23 1.83 0.24 2.14
C GLY A 23 0.44 0.16 1.50
N GLU A 24 -0.31 -0.94 1.68
CA GLU A 24 -1.70 -1.04 1.28
C GLU A 24 -2.65 -0.30 2.23
N GLY A 25 -3.72 0.28 1.71
CA GLY A 25 -4.81 0.81 2.52
C GLY A 25 -5.62 -0.33 3.15
N ILE A 26 -5.99 -0.17 4.41
CA ILE A 26 -6.81 -1.12 5.17
C ILE A 26 -8.16 -0.50 5.48
N GLY A 27 -9.23 -1.15 5.05
CA GLY A 27 -10.61 -0.88 5.41
C GLY A 27 -11.34 -2.14 5.83
N TYR A 28 -12.66 -2.04 6.00
CA TYR A 28 -13.49 -3.18 6.41
C TYR A 28 -14.73 -3.29 5.53
N TYR A 29 -14.92 -4.42 4.91
CA TYR A 29 -16.14 -4.76 4.18
C TYR A 29 -16.80 -5.99 4.81
N LYS A 30 -18.10 -5.87 5.18
CA LYS A 30 -18.84 -6.92 5.88
C LYS A 30 -18.08 -7.48 7.10
N LYS A 31 -17.48 -6.60 7.90
CA LYS A 31 -16.67 -6.92 9.08
C LYS A 31 -15.37 -7.68 8.78
N LYS A 32 -15.01 -7.91 7.52
CA LYS A 32 -13.72 -8.49 7.12
C LYS A 32 -12.72 -7.40 6.79
N ILE A 33 -11.49 -7.59 7.24
CA ILE A 33 -10.37 -6.73 6.87
C ILE A 33 -10.17 -6.78 5.36
N THR A 34 -10.06 -5.61 4.72
CA THR A 34 -9.92 -5.48 3.28
C THR A 34 -8.67 -4.69 2.95
N PHE A 35 -7.76 -5.30 2.20
CA PHE A 35 -6.50 -4.70 1.75
C PHE A 35 -6.66 -4.15 0.34
N VAL A 36 -6.31 -2.88 0.14
CA VAL A 36 -6.43 -2.21 -1.15
C VAL A 36 -5.14 -1.45 -1.47
N LYS A 37 -4.36 -1.97 -2.42
CA LYS A 37 -3.12 -1.32 -2.85
C LYS A 37 -3.42 0.04 -3.49
N GLY A 38 -2.64 1.06 -3.11
CA GLY A 38 -2.75 2.41 -3.65
C GLY A 38 -3.85 3.28 -3.03
N ALA A 39 -4.58 2.77 -2.03
CA ALA A 39 -5.55 3.53 -1.25
C ALA A 39 -4.91 4.09 0.04
N LEU A 40 -5.35 5.26 0.49
CA LEU A 40 -4.82 5.96 1.65
C LEU A 40 -5.84 6.06 2.79
N PRO A 41 -5.40 6.18 4.05
CA PRO A 41 -6.28 6.50 5.16
C PRO A 41 -7.13 7.74 4.89
N ASP A 42 -8.34 7.71 5.43
CA ASP A 42 -9.38 8.75 5.32
C ASP A 42 -9.99 8.89 3.91
N GLU A 43 -9.58 8.06 2.95
CA GLU A 43 -10.22 8.03 1.65
C GLU A 43 -11.50 7.20 1.64
N VAL A 44 -12.48 7.68 0.87
CA VAL A 44 -13.62 6.89 0.40
C VAL A 44 -13.35 6.43 -1.02
N ILE A 45 -13.31 5.14 -1.23
CA ILE A 45 -12.94 4.53 -2.50
C ILE A 45 -14.01 3.59 -3.06
N VAL A 46 -14.00 3.41 -4.37
CA VAL A 46 -14.64 2.27 -5.03
C VAL A 46 -13.59 1.18 -5.21
N CYS A 47 -13.86 0.01 -4.67
CA CYS A 47 -12.98 -1.14 -4.66
C CYS A 47 -13.65 -2.34 -5.33
N GLU A 48 -12.98 -2.98 -6.29
CA GLU A 48 -13.37 -4.27 -6.87
C GLU A 48 -12.85 -5.39 -5.97
N ILE A 49 -13.72 -6.30 -5.53
CA ILE A 49 -13.30 -7.49 -4.78
C ILE A 49 -12.60 -8.46 -5.74
N VAL A 50 -11.32 -8.71 -5.49
CA VAL A 50 -10.48 -9.61 -6.31
C VAL A 50 -10.39 -10.99 -5.69
N GLU A 51 -10.24 -11.04 -4.38
CA GLU A 51 -10.13 -12.28 -3.62
C GLU A 51 -10.85 -12.13 -2.27
N GLU A 52 -11.64 -13.10 -1.91
CA GLU A 52 -12.28 -13.18 -0.59
C GLU A 52 -11.92 -14.49 0.08
N THR A 53 -11.36 -14.38 1.28
CA THR A 53 -11.07 -15.51 2.16
C THR A 53 -11.94 -15.46 3.42
N PRO A 54 -11.94 -16.50 4.26
CA PRO A 54 -12.63 -16.43 5.55
C PRO A 54 -12.13 -15.30 6.46
N LYS A 55 -10.84 -14.92 6.35
CA LYS A 55 -10.17 -13.98 7.25
C LYS A 55 -10.01 -12.57 6.70
N TYR A 56 -9.85 -12.41 5.39
CA TYR A 56 -9.58 -11.12 4.75
C TYR A 56 -10.09 -11.07 3.31
N ILE A 57 -10.12 -9.87 2.77
CA ILE A 57 -10.44 -9.57 1.38
C ILE A 57 -9.27 -8.83 0.74
N ILE A 58 -8.96 -9.14 -0.51
CA ILE A 58 -8.07 -8.34 -1.35
C ILE A 58 -8.93 -7.60 -2.37
N GLY A 59 -8.79 -6.29 -2.36
CA GLY A 59 -9.48 -5.39 -3.26
C GLY A 59 -8.55 -4.69 -4.22
N LYS A 60 -9.05 -4.39 -5.41
CA LYS A 60 -8.40 -3.54 -6.40
C LYS A 60 -9.04 -2.17 -6.36
N LEU A 61 -8.23 -1.13 -6.20
CA LEU A 61 -8.68 0.25 -6.30
C LEU A 61 -9.21 0.53 -7.72
N VAL A 62 -10.47 0.94 -7.80
CA VAL A 62 -11.12 1.33 -9.07
C VAL A 62 -11.13 2.85 -9.19
N LYS A 63 -11.57 3.53 -8.11
CA LYS A 63 -11.68 4.99 -8.10
C LYS A 63 -11.61 5.51 -6.67
N VAL A 64 -10.93 6.61 -6.48
CA VAL A 64 -11.02 7.41 -5.25
C VAL A 64 -12.20 8.37 -5.42
N LYS A 65 -13.15 8.35 -4.48
CA LYS A 65 -14.32 9.23 -4.43
C LYS A 65 -14.02 10.50 -3.65
N GLU A 66 -13.46 10.31 -2.49
CA GLU A 66 -13.03 11.37 -1.58
C GLU A 66 -11.54 11.14 -1.30
N PRO A 67 -10.67 11.97 -1.86
CA PRO A 67 -9.22 11.79 -1.69
C PRO A 67 -8.77 12.28 -0.31
N SER A 68 -7.73 11.63 0.22
CA SER A 68 -6.98 12.16 1.35
C SER A 68 -6.29 13.48 0.98
N PRO A 69 -6.24 14.47 1.89
CA PRO A 69 -5.48 15.71 1.66
C PRO A 69 -3.98 15.48 1.47
N HIS A 70 -3.50 14.29 1.83
CA HIS A 70 -2.10 13.88 1.70
C HIS A 70 -1.81 13.10 0.42
N ARG A 71 -2.81 12.89 -0.44
CA ARG A 71 -2.60 12.26 -1.73
C ARG A 71 -1.90 13.21 -2.68
N VAL A 72 -0.82 12.70 -3.31
CA VAL A 72 -0.11 13.40 -4.37
C VAL A 72 -0.20 12.60 -5.67
N GLU A 73 -0.17 13.30 -6.80
CA GLU A 73 -0.08 12.66 -8.10
C GLU A 73 1.32 12.09 -8.31
N ILE A 74 1.37 10.91 -8.89
CA ILE A 74 2.62 10.24 -9.28
C ILE A 74 2.57 9.86 -10.74
N LYS A 75 3.71 9.79 -11.36
CA LYS A 75 3.83 9.28 -12.73
C LYS A 75 3.36 7.82 -12.77
N LYS A 76 2.66 7.47 -13.86
CA LYS A 76 2.08 6.14 -14.04
C LYS A 76 3.14 5.03 -13.93
N GLU A 77 4.32 5.27 -14.46
CA GLU A 77 5.45 4.34 -14.43
C GLU A 77 5.85 3.99 -13.00
N TYR A 78 5.78 4.95 -12.07
CA TYR A 78 6.09 4.70 -10.65
C TYR A 78 5.01 3.86 -9.97
N SER A 79 3.74 4.05 -10.32
CA SER A 79 2.65 3.26 -9.76
C SER A 79 2.66 1.80 -10.24
N GLU A 80 3.09 1.57 -11.48
CA GLU A 80 3.12 0.25 -12.10
C GLU A 80 4.34 -0.59 -11.73
N SER A 81 5.49 0.05 -11.44
CA SER A 81 6.73 -0.64 -11.09
C SER A 81 6.67 -1.43 -9.78
N GLY A 82 5.76 -1.06 -8.86
CA GLY A 82 5.68 -1.65 -7.53
C GLY A 82 6.80 -1.25 -6.56
N ALA A 83 7.81 -0.50 -7.04
CA ALA A 83 8.97 -0.07 -6.25
C ALA A 83 8.65 1.09 -5.29
N TYR A 84 7.58 1.83 -5.56
CA TYR A 84 7.24 3.09 -4.90
C TYR A 84 5.94 2.98 -4.10
N GLY A 85 5.93 2.12 -3.08
CA GLY A 85 4.72 1.77 -2.32
C GLY A 85 3.96 2.95 -1.70
N LEU A 86 4.65 4.03 -1.33
CA LEU A 86 4.06 5.23 -0.73
C LEU A 86 4.26 6.51 -1.57
N ALA A 87 4.68 6.42 -2.84
CA ALA A 87 4.94 7.61 -3.66
C ALA A 87 3.71 8.49 -3.89
N HIS A 88 2.51 7.93 -3.75
CA HIS A 88 1.24 8.64 -3.85
C HIS A 88 0.81 9.38 -2.56
N VAL A 89 1.74 9.50 -1.59
CA VAL A 89 1.56 10.18 -0.31
C VAL A 89 2.56 11.31 -0.18
N SER A 90 2.19 12.46 0.39
CA SER A 90 3.13 13.53 0.70
C SER A 90 4.27 13.04 1.59
N TYR A 91 5.48 13.57 1.40
CA TYR A 91 6.67 13.04 2.06
C TYR A 91 6.57 13.08 3.59
N GLU A 92 6.06 14.18 4.14
CA GLU A 92 5.85 14.34 5.58
C GLU A 92 4.93 13.25 6.13
N LYS A 93 3.86 12.92 5.40
CA LYS A 93 2.92 11.88 5.80
C LYS A 93 3.49 10.47 5.63
N GLN A 94 4.39 10.27 4.67
CA GLN A 94 5.14 9.02 4.57
C GLN A 94 5.96 8.72 5.84
N LEU A 95 6.61 9.74 6.42
CA LEU A 95 7.39 9.60 7.66
C LEU A 95 6.49 9.18 8.83
N GLU A 96 5.31 9.78 8.94
CA GLU A 96 4.31 9.42 9.94
C GLU A 96 3.81 7.98 9.75
N TYR A 97 3.45 7.60 8.52
CA TYR A 97 2.98 6.23 8.25
C TYR A 97 4.04 5.18 8.55
N LYS A 98 5.31 5.42 8.23
CA LYS A 98 6.41 4.51 8.56
C LYS A 98 6.53 4.29 10.06
N ARG A 99 6.39 5.37 10.86
CA ARG A 99 6.36 5.26 12.32
C ARG A 99 5.16 4.45 12.81
N ASN A 100 3.97 4.72 12.28
CA ASN A 100 2.73 4.06 12.70
C ASN A 100 2.75 2.57 12.36
N ILE A 101 3.31 2.17 11.22
CA ILE A 101 3.52 0.75 10.87
C ILE A 101 4.37 0.04 11.92
N LEU A 102 5.44 0.69 12.40
CA LEU A 102 6.29 0.11 13.44
C LEU A 102 5.58 0.03 14.80
N LEU A 103 4.81 1.05 15.17
CA LEU A 103 3.98 1.03 16.38
C LEU A 103 2.94 -0.10 16.33
N ASP A 104 2.23 -0.25 15.21
CA ASP A 104 1.28 -1.34 14.99
C ASP A 104 1.95 -2.72 15.10
N ALA A 105 3.18 -2.86 14.61
CA ALA A 105 3.94 -4.10 14.71
C ALA A 105 4.31 -4.43 16.16
N PHE A 106 4.73 -3.44 16.93
CA PHE A 106 5.04 -3.63 18.35
C PHE A 106 3.79 -4.00 19.16
N ASP A 107 2.69 -3.32 18.94
CA ASP A 107 1.42 -3.66 19.60
C ASP A 107 0.97 -5.09 19.27
N LYS A 108 1.02 -5.46 18.01
CA LYS A 108 0.53 -6.76 17.53
C LYS A 108 1.39 -7.94 17.94
N TYR A 109 2.72 -7.80 17.86
CA TYR A 109 3.63 -8.95 17.99
C TYR A 109 4.37 -9.00 19.34
N TYR A 110 4.62 -7.88 19.97
CA TYR A 110 5.45 -7.81 21.16
C TYR A 110 4.71 -7.30 22.39
N ARG A 111 3.54 -6.67 22.22
CA ARG A 111 2.74 -6.07 23.31
C ARG A 111 3.57 -5.20 24.24
N ILE A 112 4.45 -4.38 23.67
CA ILE A 112 5.33 -3.49 24.43
C ILE A 112 4.46 -2.40 25.09
N PRO A 113 4.56 -2.18 26.39
CA PRO A 113 3.89 -1.08 27.05
C PRO A 113 4.41 0.27 26.54
N LYS A 114 3.50 1.15 26.07
CA LYS A 114 3.82 2.50 25.60
C LYS A 114 4.90 2.51 24.49
N PRO A 115 4.68 1.82 23.36
CA PRO A 115 5.66 1.75 22.28
C PRO A 115 5.96 3.11 21.67
N ASP A 116 5.04 4.08 21.79
CA ASP A 116 5.19 5.46 21.35
C ASP A 116 6.37 6.20 22.00
N LYS A 117 6.76 5.80 23.23
CA LYS A 117 7.94 6.32 23.92
C LYS A 117 9.26 5.75 23.40
N LEU A 118 9.23 4.54 22.83
CA LEU A 118 10.41 3.86 22.29
C LEU A 118 10.64 4.19 20.82
N VAL A 119 9.56 4.32 20.06
CA VAL A 119 9.60 4.62 18.62
C VAL A 119 9.62 6.13 18.43
N LEU A 120 10.77 6.67 18.16
CA LEU A 120 10.96 8.08 17.88
C LEU A 120 10.34 8.47 16.50
N LYS A 121 10.31 9.77 16.22
CA LYS A 121 9.90 10.25 14.89
C LYS A 121 10.85 9.72 13.82
N THR A 122 10.32 9.34 12.67
CA THR A 122 11.13 8.92 11.53
C THR A 122 12.01 10.09 11.08
N LEU A 123 13.31 9.86 10.94
CA LEU A 123 14.23 10.85 10.42
C LEU A 123 13.93 11.11 8.94
N ALA A 124 13.79 12.38 8.59
CA ALA A 124 13.66 12.79 7.19
C ALA A 124 15.00 12.65 6.46
N SER A 125 14.95 12.20 5.21
CA SER A 125 16.12 12.27 4.33
C SER A 125 16.30 13.70 3.85
N PRO A 126 17.52 14.20 3.76
CA PRO A 126 17.81 15.54 3.18
C PRO A 126 17.45 15.59 1.67
N THR A 127 17.42 14.44 1.00
CA THR A 127 17.02 14.30 -0.40
C THR A 127 16.04 13.14 -0.54
N THR A 128 14.96 13.33 -1.32
CA THR A 128 13.95 12.31 -1.60
C THR A 128 14.15 11.62 -2.93
N GLU A 129 14.98 12.20 -3.80
CA GLU A 129 15.29 11.70 -5.14
C GLU A 129 16.81 11.61 -5.33
N HIS A 130 17.25 10.82 -6.31
CA HIS A 130 18.67 10.68 -6.71
C HIS A 130 19.63 10.28 -5.59
N TYR A 131 19.13 9.63 -4.53
CA TYR A 131 19.97 9.21 -3.38
C TYR A 131 20.63 7.83 -3.55
N ARG A 132 20.15 7.03 -4.51
CA ARG A 132 20.73 5.71 -4.80
C ARG A 132 21.83 5.82 -5.84
N ASN A 133 22.98 5.20 -5.56
CA ASN A 133 24.10 5.03 -6.47
C ASN A 133 24.28 3.59 -6.99
N LYS A 134 23.40 2.66 -6.57
CA LYS A 134 23.41 1.25 -6.99
C LYS A 134 21.99 0.78 -7.28
N ASN A 135 21.77 0.22 -8.46
CA ASN A 135 20.53 -0.45 -8.85
C ASN A 135 20.82 -1.91 -9.21
N GLN A 136 19.89 -2.79 -8.88
CA GLN A 136 19.88 -4.18 -9.29
C GLN A 136 18.57 -4.43 -10.03
N PHE A 137 18.66 -4.82 -11.30
CA PHE A 137 17.50 -5.16 -12.11
C PHE A 137 17.48 -6.66 -12.36
N PRO A 138 16.37 -7.36 -12.11
CA PRO A 138 16.20 -8.72 -12.57
C PRO A 138 16.22 -8.75 -14.09
N LEU A 139 16.86 -9.80 -14.65
CA LEU A 139 16.86 -10.05 -16.07
C LEU A 139 15.93 -11.21 -16.39
N ALA A 140 15.20 -11.11 -17.48
CA ALA A 140 14.37 -12.19 -18.01
C ALA A 140 14.49 -12.25 -19.54
N VAL A 141 14.18 -13.41 -20.10
CA VAL A 141 14.07 -13.58 -21.56
C VAL A 141 12.60 -13.63 -21.92
N ARG A 142 12.17 -12.74 -22.81
CA ARG A 142 10.81 -12.73 -23.36
C ARG A 142 10.88 -12.62 -24.88
N ASN A 143 10.27 -13.58 -25.58
CA ASN A 143 10.29 -13.65 -27.06
C ASN A 143 11.71 -13.61 -27.66
N GLY A 144 12.67 -14.33 -27.06
CA GLY A 144 14.06 -14.37 -27.51
C GLY A 144 14.88 -13.11 -27.23
N ARG A 145 14.33 -12.11 -26.53
CA ARG A 145 15.04 -10.87 -26.16
C ARG A 145 15.24 -10.80 -24.65
N VAL A 146 16.43 -10.36 -24.26
CA VAL A 146 16.72 -10.05 -22.84
C VAL A 146 16.03 -8.74 -22.48
N ILE A 147 15.25 -8.79 -21.40
CA ILE A 147 14.62 -7.61 -20.79
C ILE A 147 15.14 -7.44 -19.37
N ALA A 148 15.33 -6.20 -18.94
CA ALA A 148 15.66 -5.83 -17.57
C ALA A 148 14.52 -4.96 -17.00
N GLY A 149 14.18 -5.16 -15.75
CA GLY A 149 13.11 -4.37 -15.11
C GLY A 149 12.76 -4.86 -13.72
N LEU A 150 11.77 -4.18 -13.15
CA LEU A 150 11.12 -4.53 -11.88
C LEU A 150 9.74 -5.11 -12.16
#